data_58cb5b4e1727d692e3c75c1693ed714f
#
_entry.id   58cb5b4e1727d692e3c75c1693ed714f
#
_cell.length_a   1.000
_cell.length_b   1.000
_cell.length_c   1.000
_cell.angle_alpha   90.00
_cell.angle_beta   90.00
_cell.angle_gamma   90.00
#
_symmetry.space_group_name_H-M   'P 1'
#
loop_
_entity.id
_entity.type
_entity.pdbx_description
1 polymer ?
#
loop_
_entity_poly.entity_id
_entity_poly.type
_entity_poly.pdbx_seq_one_letter_code
_entity_poly.pdbx_strand_id
1 'polypeptide(L)'
;FRPSKTAHAYKKIWRTESNESPLLYFTRSQAEKLNSKIGNKKIIVDFAMRYGNPSIKSKLNVLKDTGCENIIILPLYPQYAAATTATVCDEVYRSFMGMRWQPSLQVIPHYESEPIYIDALVKSVKEKLKNLKWKPDLIISSYHGIPKKYFDKGDPYHCYCHKTTRL
;
A
#
# COMPACT_ATOMS: atom_id res chain seq x y z
N PHE A 1 0.92 -18.51 21.26
CA PHE A 1 1.43 -17.21 20.79
C PHE A 1 2.40 -17.44 19.64
N ARG A 2 2.22 -16.76 18.49
CA ARG A 2 2.91 -17.07 17.23
C ARG A 2 4.02 -16.07 16.79
N PRO A 3 4.59 -15.17 17.65
CA PRO A 3 5.55 -14.17 17.15
C PRO A 3 6.82 -14.80 16.58
N SER A 4 7.35 -15.86 17.23
CA SER A 4 8.57 -16.52 16.79
C SER A 4 8.45 -17.22 15.42
N LYS A 5 7.32 -17.91 15.17
CA LYS A 5 7.07 -18.53 13.86
C LYS A 5 6.94 -17.49 12.75
N THR A 6 6.23 -16.40 13.03
CA THR A 6 6.07 -15.28 12.09
C THR A 6 7.40 -14.59 11.82
N ALA A 7 8.19 -14.30 12.87
CA ALA A 7 9.53 -13.73 12.72
C ALA A 7 10.45 -14.62 11.88
N HIS A 8 10.41 -15.96 12.08
CA HIS A 8 11.17 -16.89 11.27
C HIS A 8 10.74 -16.90 9.80
N ALA A 9 9.43 -16.79 9.51
CA ALA A 9 8.94 -16.69 8.15
C ALA A 9 9.41 -15.38 7.46
N TYR A 10 9.35 -14.25 8.18
CA TYR A 10 9.86 -12.98 7.67
C TYR A 10 11.37 -12.99 7.42
N LYS A 11 12.16 -13.64 8.26
CA LYS A 11 13.62 -13.80 8.03
C LYS A 11 13.96 -14.43 6.69
N LYS A 12 13.12 -15.34 6.17
CA LYS A 12 13.36 -16.01 4.88
C LYS A 12 13.26 -15.09 3.67
N ILE A 13 12.50 -14.00 3.80
CA ILE A 13 12.29 -13.00 2.72
C ILE A 13 12.99 -11.68 3.03
N TRP A 14 13.69 -11.60 4.17
CA TRP A 14 14.35 -10.37 4.61
C TRP A 14 15.49 -10.01 3.64
N ARG A 15 15.56 -8.74 3.28
CA ARG A 15 16.63 -8.23 2.44
C ARG A 15 17.90 -8.06 3.26
N THR A 16 18.85 -8.98 3.10
CA THR A 16 20.09 -8.99 3.88
C THR A 16 20.99 -7.79 3.57
N GLU A 17 20.99 -7.32 2.31
CA GLU A 17 21.81 -6.20 1.85
C GLU A 17 21.44 -4.87 2.53
N SER A 18 20.16 -4.61 2.74
CA SER A 18 19.65 -3.38 3.36
C SER A 18 19.12 -3.59 4.78
N ASN A 19 19.15 -4.82 5.27
CA ASN A 19 18.64 -5.23 6.58
C ASN A 19 17.20 -4.75 6.85
N GLU A 20 16.32 -4.93 5.88
CA GLU A 20 14.94 -4.47 5.95
C GLU A 20 13.95 -5.43 5.27
N SER A 21 12.66 -5.27 5.57
CA SER A 21 11.62 -6.03 4.89
C SER A 21 11.48 -5.61 3.42
N PRO A 22 11.11 -6.54 2.51
CA PRO A 22 10.77 -6.18 1.14
C PRO A 22 9.69 -5.08 1.06
N LEU A 23 8.71 -5.13 1.96
CA LEU A 23 7.64 -4.13 2.01
C LEU A 23 8.21 -2.72 2.25
N LEU A 24 9.07 -2.53 3.24
CA LEU A 24 9.69 -1.24 3.52
C LEU A 24 10.54 -0.75 2.34
N TYR A 25 11.37 -1.63 1.79
CA TYR A 25 12.22 -1.34 0.64
C TYR A 25 11.40 -0.85 -0.57
N PHE A 26 10.37 -1.62 -0.97
CA PHE A 26 9.58 -1.27 -2.13
C PHE A 26 8.71 -0.03 -1.91
N THR A 27 8.17 0.17 -0.70
CA THR A 27 7.42 1.40 -0.37
C THR A 27 8.30 2.64 -0.52
N ARG A 28 9.52 2.61 0.02
CA ARG A 28 10.51 3.69 -0.14
C ARG A 28 10.87 3.91 -1.61
N SER A 29 11.22 2.84 -2.32
CA SER A 29 11.58 2.92 -3.74
C SER A 29 10.46 3.51 -4.62
N GLN A 30 9.21 3.18 -4.31
CA GLN A 30 8.06 3.77 -5.02
C GLN A 30 7.93 5.27 -4.74
N ALA A 31 8.09 5.70 -3.48
CA ALA A 31 8.06 7.12 -3.13
C ALA A 31 9.19 7.90 -3.82
N GLU A 32 10.41 7.37 -3.81
CA GLU A 32 11.57 7.97 -4.49
C GLU A 32 11.35 8.12 -6.01
N LYS A 33 10.85 7.06 -6.66
CA LYS A 33 10.54 7.08 -8.10
C LYS A 33 9.41 8.06 -8.43
N LEU A 34 8.38 8.13 -7.58
CA LEU A 34 7.28 9.07 -7.75
C LEU A 34 7.78 10.51 -7.59
N ASN A 35 8.59 10.78 -6.58
CA ASN A 35 9.20 12.09 -6.36
C ASN A 35 10.04 12.53 -7.57
N SER A 36 10.88 11.63 -8.09
CA SER A 36 11.69 11.89 -9.30
C SER A 36 10.84 12.16 -10.54
N LYS A 37 9.71 11.44 -10.68
CA LYS A 37 8.82 11.59 -11.82
C LYS A 37 8.00 12.88 -11.77
N ILE A 38 7.56 13.29 -10.58
CA ILE A 38 6.83 14.55 -10.38
C ILE A 38 7.74 15.75 -10.67
N GLY A 39 8.99 15.71 -10.22
CA GLY A 39 10.02 16.74 -10.50
C GLY A 39 9.65 18.17 -10.06
N ASN A 40 8.60 18.33 -9.24
CA ASN A 40 8.11 19.63 -8.80
C ASN A 40 8.53 19.90 -7.35
N LYS A 41 9.38 20.92 -7.16
CA LYS A 41 9.90 21.30 -5.83
C LYS A 41 8.83 21.77 -4.83
N LYS A 42 7.61 22.08 -5.29
CA LYS A 42 6.46 22.44 -4.44
C LYS A 42 5.69 21.24 -3.91
N ILE A 43 5.99 20.05 -4.42
CA ILE A 43 5.33 18.79 -4.02
C ILE A 43 6.35 17.93 -3.29
N ILE A 44 6.04 17.60 -2.05
CA ILE A 44 6.85 16.67 -1.24
C ILE A 44 6.20 15.30 -1.35
N VAL A 45 6.96 14.31 -1.81
CA VAL A 45 6.55 12.91 -1.78
C VAL A 45 7.33 12.21 -0.68
N ASP A 46 6.63 11.62 0.25
CA ASP A 46 7.23 10.87 1.35
C ASP A 46 6.42 9.57 1.58
N PHE A 47 6.92 8.70 2.43
CA PHE A 47 6.25 7.44 2.75
C PHE A 47 6.20 7.20 4.26
N ALA A 48 5.21 6.42 4.66
CA ALA A 48 5.07 5.96 6.04
C ALA A 48 4.60 4.50 6.06
N MET A 49 4.90 3.82 7.15
CA MET A 49 4.45 2.47 7.40
C MET A 49 3.27 2.47 8.37
N ARG A 50 2.24 1.64 8.07
CA ARG A 50 1.12 1.49 9.02
C ARG A 50 1.58 0.90 10.35
N TYR A 51 2.55 -0.01 10.30
CA TYR A 51 3.20 -0.62 11.45
C TYR A 51 4.72 -0.45 11.33
N GLY A 52 5.36 -0.06 12.42
CA GLY A 52 6.80 0.20 12.44
C GLY A 52 7.18 1.62 12.02
N ASN A 53 8.39 1.77 11.51
CA ASN A 53 8.98 3.05 11.16
C ASN A 53 9.33 3.16 9.67
N PRO A 54 9.27 4.38 9.06
CA PRO A 54 8.74 5.61 9.67
C PRO A 54 7.23 5.54 9.90
N SER A 55 6.75 6.00 11.05
CA SER A 55 5.33 5.93 11.38
C SER A 55 4.51 7.01 10.66
N ILE A 56 3.20 6.75 10.44
CA ILE A 56 2.26 7.72 9.88
C ILE A 56 2.30 9.02 10.69
N LYS A 57 2.19 8.93 12.01
CA LYS A 57 2.19 10.10 12.91
C LYS A 57 3.47 10.93 12.76
N SER A 58 4.65 10.29 12.74
CA SER A 58 5.92 11.01 12.61
C SER A 58 6.03 11.76 11.29
N LYS A 59 5.62 11.13 10.18
CA LYS A 59 5.68 11.73 8.85
C LYS A 59 4.66 12.86 8.67
N LEU A 60 3.45 12.71 9.19
CA LEU A 60 2.46 13.79 9.18
C LEU A 60 2.94 15.03 9.95
N ASN A 61 3.60 14.85 11.10
CA ASN A 61 4.18 15.95 11.83
C ASN A 61 5.28 16.65 11.02
N VAL A 62 6.20 15.90 10.42
CA VAL A 62 7.26 16.47 9.57
C VAL A 62 6.67 17.28 8.41
N LEU A 63 5.69 16.75 7.69
CA LEU A 63 5.03 17.46 6.59
C LEU A 63 4.35 18.74 7.08
N LYS A 64 3.64 18.69 8.19
CA LYS A 64 3.02 19.86 8.81
C LYS A 64 4.07 20.91 9.20
N ASP A 65 5.16 20.50 9.86
CA ASP A 65 6.21 21.40 10.35
C ASP A 65 7.05 21.99 9.18
N THR A 66 7.04 21.32 8.02
CA THR A 66 7.61 21.83 6.76
C THR A 66 6.69 22.84 6.05
N GLY A 67 5.47 23.06 6.57
CA GLY A 67 4.51 24.01 6.01
C GLY A 67 3.58 23.43 4.94
N CYS A 68 3.40 22.11 4.88
CA CYS A 68 2.43 21.51 3.97
C CYS A 68 1.00 21.84 4.42
N GLU A 69 0.27 22.59 3.61
CA GLU A 69 -1.14 22.94 3.85
C GLU A 69 -2.12 21.92 3.28
N ASN A 70 -1.69 21.10 2.33
CA ASN A 70 -2.50 20.06 1.68
C ASN A 70 -1.75 18.74 1.71
N ILE A 71 -2.37 17.71 2.27
CA ILE A 71 -1.81 16.36 2.38
C ILE A 71 -2.73 15.37 1.69
N ILE A 72 -2.16 14.59 0.75
CA ILE A 72 -2.83 13.49 0.08
C ILE A 72 -2.25 12.19 0.60
N ILE A 73 -3.10 11.31 1.10
CA ILE A 73 -2.72 9.97 1.54
C ILE A 73 -3.12 8.96 0.47
N LEU A 74 -2.15 8.19 -0.01
CA LEU A 74 -2.36 7.06 -0.91
C LEU A 74 -2.01 5.76 -0.19
N PRO A 75 -2.98 5.05 0.40
CA PRO A 75 -2.74 3.72 0.92
C PRO A 75 -2.38 2.77 -0.23
N LEU A 76 -1.25 2.07 -0.13
CA LEU A 76 -0.78 1.17 -1.19
C LEU A 76 -1.52 -0.19 -1.15
N TYR A 77 -2.84 -0.12 -0.99
CA TYR A 77 -3.78 -1.24 -1.05
C TYR A 77 -4.82 -0.94 -2.13
N PRO A 78 -4.66 -1.49 -3.35
CA PRO A 78 -5.59 -1.23 -4.44
C PRO A 78 -7.04 -1.60 -4.10
N GLN A 79 -7.23 -2.76 -3.49
CA GLN A 79 -8.52 -3.21 -2.98
C GLN A 79 -8.69 -2.72 -1.53
N TYR A 80 -9.76 -1.98 -1.27
CA TYR A 80 -10.10 -1.60 0.11
C TYR A 80 -10.43 -2.85 0.93
N ALA A 81 -9.97 -2.85 2.17
CA ALA A 81 -10.43 -3.71 3.24
C ALA A 81 -10.41 -2.96 4.57
N ALA A 82 -11.29 -3.33 5.50
CA ALA A 82 -11.27 -2.78 6.85
C ALA A 82 -9.94 -3.08 7.56
N ALA A 83 -9.33 -4.23 7.27
CA ALA A 83 -8.04 -4.63 7.84
C ALA A 83 -6.82 -3.93 7.23
N THR A 84 -6.97 -3.22 6.13
CA THR A 84 -5.87 -2.55 5.40
C THR A 84 -6.11 -1.05 5.29
N THR A 85 -6.82 -0.60 4.28
CA THR A 85 -7.06 0.83 4.01
C THR A 85 -7.68 1.54 5.20
N ALA A 86 -8.72 0.94 5.83
CA ALA A 86 -9.36 1.58 6.99
C ALA A 86 -8.38 1.76 8.16
N THR A 87 -7.48 0.80 8.43
CA THR A 87 -6.51 0.96 9.52
C THR A 87 -5.50 2.07 9.26
N VAL A 88 -5.14 2.33 7.98
CA VAL A 88 -4.32 3.50 7.61
C VAL A 88 -5.10 4.78 7.88
N CYS A 89 -6.36 4.86 7.43
CA CYS A 89 -7.23 6.00 7.66
C CYS A 89 -7.41 6.29 9.15
N ASP A 90 -7.65 5.27 9.96
CA ASP A 90 -7.78 5.40 11.42
C ASP A 90 -6.55 6.06 12.05
N GLU A 91 -5.36 5.65 11.64
CA GLU A 91 -4.11 6.22 12.18
C GLU A 91 -3.86 7.64 11.70
N VAL A 92 -4.18 7.93 10.43
CA VAL A 92 -4.12 9.29 9.87
C VAL A 92 -5.07 10.20 10.64
N TYR A 93 -6.35 9.83 10.77
CA TYR A 93 -7.36 10.64 11.47
C TYR A 93 -7.01 10.82 12.94
N ARG A 94 -6.55 9.78 13.62
CA ARG A 94 -6.09 9.88 15.02
C ARG A 94 -4.92 10.85 15.17
N SER A 95 -4.00 10.85 14.20
CA SER A 95 -2.88 11.78 14.20
C SER A 95 -3.35 13.23 13.98
N PHE A 96 -4.30 13.43 13.07
CA PHE A 96 -4.89 14.75 12.82
C PHE A 96 -5.67 15.27 14.02
N MET A 97 -6.47 14.43 14.71
CA MET A 97 -7.20 14.83 15.92
C MET A 97 -6.26 15.39 17.03
N GLY A 98 -5.00 14.98 17.05
CA GLY A 98 -3.99 15.50 17.97
C GLY A 98 -3.34 16.82 17.55
N MET A 99 -3.61 17.33 16.34
CA MET A 99 -3.02 18.56 15.82
C MET A 99 -3.86 19.77 16.20
N ARG A 100 -3.21 20.84 16.69
CA ARG A 100 -3.88 22.13 16.96
C ARG A 100 -4.29 22.82 15.66
N TRP A 101 -3.44 22.79 14.64
CA TRP A 101 -3.72 23.22 13.28
C TRP A 101 -3.66 22.00 12.37
N GLN A 102 -4.66 21.81 11.54
CA GLN A 102 -4.80 20.67 10.66
C GLN A 102 -4.68 21.11 9.20
N PRO A 103 -3.75 20.55 8.42
CA PRO A 103 -3.72 20.72 6.97
C PRO A 103 -5.01 20.18 6.32
N SER A 104 -5.28 20.60 5.09
CA SER A 104 -6.29 19.93 4.26
C SER A 104 -5.87 18.48 4.02
N LEU A 105 -6.82 17.55 4.15
CA LEU A 105 -6.57 16.11 4.04
C LEU A 105 -7.44 15.48 2.97
N GLN A 106 -6.79 14.78 2.04
CA GLN A 106 -7.46 13.91 1.08
C GLN A 106 -6.91 12.49 1.21
N VAL A 107 -7.80 11.49 1.22
CA VAL A 107 -7.42 10.07 1.22
C VAL A 107 -7.94 9.43 -0.04
N ILE A 108 -7.07 8.71 -0.75
CA ILE A 108 -7.45 7.87 -1.90
C ILE A 108 -7.95 6.52 -1.35
N PRO A 109 -9.25 6.19 -1.48
CA PRO A 109 -9.83 5.06 -0.76
C PRO A 109 -9.51 3.69 -1.39
N HIS A 110 -9.51 3.61 -2.70
CA HIS A 110 -9.25 2.39 -3.46
C HIS A 110 -9.01 2.71 -4.94
N TYR A 111 -8.33 1.82 -5.64
CA TYR A 111 -8.02 1.96 -7.07
C TYR A 111 -7.92 0.60 -7.79
N GLU A 112 -8.67 -0.39 -7.32
CA GLU A 112 -8.67 -1.78 -7.79
C GLU A 112 -9.05 -1.94 -9.26
N SER A 113 -9.71 -0.95 -9.83
CA SER A 113 -10.20 -0.94 -11.22
C SER A 113 -9.66 0.23 -12.06
N GLU A 114 -8.72 0.99 -11.53
CA GLU A 114 -8.12 2.08 -12.28
C GLU A 114 -7.38 1.54 -13.52
N PRO A 115 -7.67 2.04 -14.74
CA PRO A 115 -7.09 1.50 -15.97
C PRO A 115 -5.56 1.44 -15.95
N ILE A 116 -4.91 2.47 -15.42
CA ILE A 116 -3.44 2.52 -15.32
C ILE A 116 -2.89 1.41 -14.42
N TYR A 117 -3.59 1.12 -13.31
CA TYR A 117 -3.23 0.04 -12.41
C TYR A 117 -3.42 -1.33 -13.08
N ILE A 118 -4.55 -1.55 -13.74
CA ILE A 118 -4.83 -2.80 -14.48
C ILE A 118 -3.81 -2.99 -15.61
N ASP A 119 -3.51 -1.96 -16.38
CA ASP A 119 -2.48 -2.03 -17.43
C ASP A 119 -1.10 -2.39 -16.88
N ALA A 120 -0.73 -1.86 -15.72
CA ALA A 120 0.53 -2.21 -15.07
C ALA A 120 0.58 -3.68 -14.66
N LEU A 121 -0.51 -4.23 -14.11
CA LEU A 121 -0.64 -5.65 -13.78
C LEU A 121 -0.53 -6.51 -15.05
N VAL A 122 -1.29 -6.18 -16.09
CA VAL A 122 -1.27 -6.89 -17.39
C VAL A 122 0.13 -6.92 -17.99
N LYS A 123 0.84 -5.78 -18.00
CA LYS A 123 2.22 -5.71 -18.48
C LYS A 123 3.14 -6.63 -17.68
N SER A 124 3.04 -6.59 -16.36
CA SER A 124 3.84 -7.43 -15.47
C SER A 124 3.61 -8.92 -15.72
N VAL A 125 2.35 -9.35 -15.86
CA VAL A 125 2.00 -10.74 -16.15
C VAL A 125 2.49 -11.16 -17.54
N LYS A 126 2.24 -10.33 -18.57
CA LYS A 126 2.70 -10.61 -19.95
C LYS A 126 4.22 -10.73 -20.03
N GLU A 127 4.95 -9.85 -19.37
CA GLU A 127 6.42 -9.91 -19.30
C GLU A 127 6.90 -11.20 -18.64
N LYS A 128 6.28 -11.59 -17.52
CA LYS A 128 6.61 -12.86 -16.87
C LYS A 128 6.33 -14.04 -17.76
N LEU A 129 5.16 -14.09 -18.41
CA LEU A 129 4.79 -15.19 -19.32
C LEU A 129 5.75 -15.31 -20.50
N LYS A 130 6.17 -14.18 -21.09
CA LYS A 130 7.14 -14.13 -22.20
C LYS A 130 8.50 -14.76 -21.81
N ASN A 131 8.89 -14.62 -20.55
CA ASN A 131 10.16 -15.10 -20.05
C ASN A 131 10.12 -16.53 -19.49
N LEU A 132 8.96 -17.19 -19.49
CA LEU A 132 8.84 -18.60 -19.12
C LEU A 132 9.38 -19.49 -20.24
N LYS A 133 10.10 -20.56 -19.85
CA LYS A 133 10.60 -21.59 -20.78
C LYS A 133 9.52 -22.65 -21.14
N TRP A 134 8.33 -22.52 -20.58
CA TRP A 134 7.20 -23.42 -20.75
C TRP A 134 5.91 -22.60 -20.82
N LYS A 135 4.85 -23.15 -21.40
CA LYS A 135 3.53 -22.51 -21.51
C LYS A 135 2.66 -22.97 -20.35
N PRO A 136 2.11 -22.06 -19.53
CA PRO A 136 1.15 -22.44 -18.50
C PRO A 136 -0.19 -22.82 -19.11
N ASP A 137 -0.82 -23.87 -18.57
CA ASP A 137 -2.17 -24.29 -18.95
C ASP A 137 -3.23 -23.46 -18.21
N LEU A 138 -2.89 -22.94 -17.03
CA LEU A 138 -3.79 -22.17 -16.19
C LEU A 138 -3.02 -21.09 -15.42
N ILE A 139 -3.65 -19.94 -15.24
CA ILE A 139 -3.18 -18.84 -14.37
C ILE A 139 -4.13 -18.72 -13.19
N ILE A 140 -3.58 -18.79 -11.97
CA ILE A 140 -4.34 -18.67 -10.74
C ILE A 140 -4.05 -17.30 -10.11
N SER A 141 -5.11 -16.47 -9.96
CA SER A 141 -5.05 -15.24 -9.18
C SER A 141 -5.29 -15.57 -7.72
N SER A 142 -4.28 -15.32 -6.87
CA SER A 142 -4.36 -15.60 -5.44
C SER A 142 -4.38 -14.28 -4.64
N TYR A 143 -5.37 -14.13 -3.79
CA TYR A 143 -5.55 -12.99 -2.89
C TYR A 143 -5.52 -13.43 -1.44
N HIS A 144 -5.30 -12.47 -0.54
CA HIS A 144 -5.37 -12.77 0.89
C HIS A 144 -6.80 -13.06 1.31
N GLY A 145 -7.03 -14.13 2.09
CA GLY A 145 -8.37 -14.46 2.60
C GLY A 145 -8.78 -13.55 3.74
N ILE A 146 -10.05 -13.13 3.77
CA ILE A 146 -10.67 -12.46 4.91
C ILE A 146 -11.76 -13.34 5.51
N PRO A 147 -12.04 -13.22 6.82
CA PRO A 147 -13.15 -13.95 7.44
C PRO A 147 -14.48 -13.60 6.78
N LYS A 148 -15.31 -14.62 6.48
CA LYS A 148 -16.64 -14.44 5.87
C LYS A 148 -17.49 -13.39 6.61
N LYS A 149 -17.42 -13.34 7.94
CA LYS A 149 -18.14 -12.35 8.75
C LYS A 149 -17.79 -10.89 8.41
N TYR A 150 -16.63 -10.61 7.82
CA TYR A 150 -16.26 -9.25 7.38
C TYR A 150 -16.99 -8.88 6.11
N PHE A 151 -17.03 -9.82 5.17
CA PHE A 151 -17.86 -9.69 3.96
C PHE A 151 -19.33 -9.49 4.32
N ASP A 152 -19.89 -10.31 5.21
CA ASP A 152 -21.29 -10.22 5.66
C ASP A 152 -21.60 -8.86 6.34
N LYS A 153 -20.58 -8.18 6.87
CA LYS A 153 -20.66 -6.82 7.44
C LYS A 153 -20.41 -5.70 6.43
N GLY A 154 -20.29 -6.03 5.14
CA GLY A 154 -20.14 -5.05 4.07
C GLY A 154 -18.70 -4.70 3.69
N ASP A 155 -17.67 -5.47 4.12
CA ASP A 155 -16.30 -5.28 3.64
C ASP A 155 -16.25 -5.62 2.13
N PRO A 156 -15.88 -4.68 1.24
CA PRO A 156 -15.94 -4.87 -0.21
C PRO A 156 -14.76 -5.65 -0.79
N TYR A 157 -13.75 -6.02 0.03
CA TYR A 157 -12.49 -6.59 -0.42
C TYR A 157 -12.65 -7.76 -1.38
N HIS A 158 -13.52 -8.72 -1.05
CA HIS A 158 -13.80 -9.87 -1.88
C HIS A 158 -14.26 -9.46 -3.30
N CYS A 159 -15.24 -8.56 -3.37
CA CYS A 159 -15.76 -8.05 -4.64
C CYS A 159 -14.70 -7.30 -5.45
N TYR A 160 -13.86 -6.52 -4.78
CA TYR A 160 -12.79 -5.76 -5.42
C TYR A 160 -11.68 -6.67 -5.97
N CYS A 161 -11.33 -7.75 -5.27
CA CYS A 161 -10.41 -8.76 -5.79
C CYS A 161 -10.94 -9.41 -7.08
N HIS A 162 -12.21 -9.83 -7.07
CA HIS A 162 -12.87 -10.38 -8.26
C HIS A 162 -12.94 -9.38 -9.41
N LYS A 163 -13.21 -8.10 -9.11
CA LYS A 163 -13.24 -7.04 -10.11
C LYS A 163 -11.87 -6.84 -10.76
N THR A 164 -10.79 -6.75 -9.97
CA THR A 164 -9.42 -6.66 -10.49
C THR A 164 -9.07 -7.84 -11.40
N THR A 165 -9.44 -9.07 -11.00
CA THR A 165 -9.14 -10.27 -11.80
C THR A 165 -9.90 -10.30 -13.11
N ARG A 166 -11.15 -9.82 -13.13
CA ARG A 166 -12.00 -9.80 -14.32
C ARG A 166 -11.54 -8.79 -15.37
N LEU A 167 -11.03 -7.63 -14.93
CA LEU A 167 -10.50 -6.57 -15.80
C LEU A 167 -9.14 -6.94 -16.38
#